data_01636d98b9fd11e14a80d54a6ef13ee5
#
_entry.id   01636d98b9fd11e14a80d54a6ef13ee5
#
_cell.length_a   1.000
_cell.length_b   1.000
_cell.length_c   1.000
_cell.angle_alpha   90.00
_cell.angle_beta   90.00
_cell.angle_gamma   90.00
#
_symmetry.space_group_name_H-M   'P 1'
#
loop_
_entity.id
_entity.type
_entity.pdbx_description
1 polymer ?
#
loop_
_entity_poly.entity_id
_entity_poly.type
_entity_poly.pdbx_seq_one_letter_code
_entity_poly.pdbx_strand_id
1 'polypeptide(L)'
;MRMRGLFCAVAMMFALVAAPTAAADDRMQFTGTTLSGAPFNGSSLAGRPAVLWFWTPWCPFCNAEAPSVSQVAAANPQVSFVGVAAHSDVGAMQGFVDKYHLNFPNLNDADGSIWARYNVPWQPAYVFYRADGSSTFVNNPTSAMPQQELADRVAALKS
;
A
#
# COMPACT_ATOMS: atom_id res chain seq x y z
N MET A 1 66.31 -40.55 -2.17
CA MET A 1 64.96 -40.82 -1.60
C MET A 1 64.19 -39.55 -1.66
N ARG A 2 63.28 -39.35 -2.65
CA ARG A 2 62.54 -38.13 -2.94
C ARG A 2 61.11 -38.28 -2.42
N MET A 3 60.76 -37.54 -1.37
CA MET A 3 59.42 -37.52 -0.81
C MET A 3 58.59 -36.43 -1.53
N ARG A 4 57.60 -36.88 -2.31
CA ARG A 4 56.63 -36.01 -2.99
C ARG A 4 55.49 -35.74 -2.02
N GLY A 5 55.40 -34.48 -1.55
CA GLY A 5 54.27 -33.99 -0.78
C GLY A 5 53.04 -33.77 -1.66
N LEU A 6 51.94 -34.44 -1.30
CA LEU A 6 50.64 -34.28 -1.95
C LEU A 6 49.85 -33.14 -1.27
N PHE A 7 49.72 -32.01 -1.96
CA PHE A 7 48.85 -30.92 -1.49
C PHE A 7 47.40 -31.24 -1.90
N CYS A 8 46.59 -31.62 -0.92
CA CYS A 8 45.14 -31.65 -1.10
C CYS A 8 44.57 -30.23 -1.01
N ALA A 9 44.17 -29.64 -2.14
CA ALA A 9 43.40 -28.41 -2.19
C ALA A 9 41.93 -28.73 -1.87
N VAL A 10 41.47 -28.32 -0.69
CA VAL A 10 40.05 -28.38 -0.34
C VAL A 10 39.37 -27.15 -0.94
N ALA A 11 38.63 -27.33 -2.00
CA ALA A 11 37.75 -26.29 -2.58
C ALA A 11 36.48 -26.18 -1.73
N MET A 12 36.39 -25.13 -0.94
CA MET A 12 35.13 -24.75 -0.27
C MET A 12 34.17 -24.15 -1.31
N MET A 13 33.15 -24.93 -1.71
CA MET A 13 32.01 -24.41 -2.43
C MET A 13 31.12 -23.60 -1.47
N PHE A 14 31.15 -22.29 -1.58
CA PHE A 14 30.12 -21.43 -0.98
C PHE A 14 28.83 -21.58 -1.80
N ALA A 15 27.87 -22.33 -1.27
CA ALA A 15 26.51 -22.33 -1.81
C ALA A 15 25.88 -20.97 -1.47
N LEU A 16 25.66 -20.13 -2.49
CA LEU A 16 24.84 -18.93 -2.39
C LEU A 16 23.39 -19.40 -2.16
N VAL A 17 22.92 -19.37 -0.91
CA VAL A 17 21.51 -19.54 -0.59
C VAL A 17 20.82 -18.24 -0.97
N ALA A 18 20.17 -18.21 -2.14
CA ALA A 18 19.27 -17.13 -2.51
C ALA A 18 18.10 -17.14 -1.52
N ALA A 19 17.96 -16.08 -0.72
CA ALA A 19 16.77 -15.87 0.10
C ALA A 19 15.54 -15.81 -0.81
N PRO A 20 14.42 -16.46 -0.45
CA PRO A 20 13.19 -16.32 -1.24
C PRO A 20 12.77 -14.86 -1.25
N THR A 21 12.75 -14.24 -2.44
CA THR A 21 12.10 -12.97 -2.64
C THR A 21 10.61 -13.20 -2.41
N ALA A 22 10.04 -12.54 -1.39
CA ALA A 22 8.60 -12.56 -1.19
C ALA A 22 7.93 -12.15 -2.51
N ALA A 23 7.01 -13.00 -3.00
CA ALA A 23 6.27 -12.69 -4.22
C ALA A 23 5.43 -11.44 -3.93
N ALA A 24 5.53 -10.43 -4.82
CA ALA A 24 4.66 -9.27 -4.74
C ALA A 24 3.21 -9.73 -4.81
N ASP A 25 2.34 -9.14 -3.98
CA ASP A 25 0.91 -9.43 -4.01
C ASP A 25 0.37 -9.12 -5.43
N ASP A 26 -0.18 -10.13 -6.12
CA ASP A 26 -0.71 -9.98 -7.49
C ASP A 26 -1.76 -8.87 -7.60
N ARG A 27 -2.40 -8.50 -6.50
CA ARG A 27 -3.35 -7.38 -6.44
C ARG A 27 -2.70 -6.03 -6.71
N MET A 28 -1.37 -5.89 -6.49
CA MET A 28 -0.62 -4.69 -6.88
C MET A 28 -0.41 -4.56 -8.40
N GLN A 29 -0.65 -5.62 -9.18
CA GLN A 29 -0.47 -5.61 -10.64
C GLN A 29 -1.67 -4.92 -11.32
N PHE A 30 -1.77 -3.61 -11.15
CA PHE A 30 -2.76 -2.77 -11.82
C PHE A 30 -2.15 -1.46 -12.31
N THR A 31 -2.80 -0.87 -13.30
CA THR A 31 -2.53 0.50 -13.72
C THR A 31 -3.79 1.32 -13.54
N GLY A 32 -3.63 2.59 -13.22
CA GLY A 32 -4.74 3.52 -13.03
C GLY A 32 -4.31 4.94 -13.35
N THR A 33 -5.21 5.87 -13.12
CA THR A 33 -4.98 7.30 -13.28
C THR A 33 -5.36 7.99 -11.97
N THR A 34 -4.55 8.92 -11.52
CA THR A 34 -4.91 9.76 -10.36
C THR A 34 -6.05 10.72 -10.72
N LEU A 35 -6.72 11.26 -9.72
CA LEU A 35 -7.73 12.32 -9.91
C LEU A 35 -7.13 13.57 -10.59
N SER A 36 -5.83 13.82 -10.44
CA SER A 36 -5.11 14.89 -11.16
C SER A 36 -4.70 14.53 -12.59
N GLY A 37 -5.03 13.32 -13.08
CA GLY A 37 -4.75 12.87 -14.44
C GLY A 37 -3.38 12.21 -14.64
N ALA A 38 -2.56 12.06 -13.60
CA ALA A 38 -1.26 11.39 -13.71
C ALA A 38 -1.41 9.86 -13.79
N PRO A 39 -0.61 9.16 -14.61
CA PRO A 39 -0.62 7.70 -14.62
C PRO A 39 -0.07 7.15 -13.31
N PHE A 40 -0.62 6.03 -12.85
CA PHE A 40 -0.20 5.32 -11.65
C PHE A 40 -0.05 3.83 -11.95
N ASN A 41 1.03 3.25 -11.42
CA ASN A 41 1.27 1.81 -11.51
C ASN A 41 1.33 1.21 -10.10
N GLY A 42 0.39 0.31 -9.77
CA GLY A 42 0.31 -0.34 -8.47
C GLY A 42 1.57 -1.13 -8.11
N SER A 43 2.26 -1.71 -9.09
CA SER A 43 3.51 -2.46 -8.85
C SER A 43 4.65 -1.58 -8.29
N SER A 44 4.55 -0.24 -8.41
CA SER A 44 5.50 0.69 -7.79
C SER A 44 5.48 0.66 -6.25
N LEU A 45 4.45 0.09 -5.65
CA LEU A 45 4.31 -0.09 -4.21
C LEU A 45 5.05 -1.33 -3.69
N ALA A 46 5.45 -2.25 -4.55
CA ALA A 46 6.16 -3.46 -4.15
C ALA A 46 7.51 -3.16 -3.50
N GLY A 47 7.86 -3.91 -2.45
CA GLY A 47 9.15 -3.77 -1.76
C GLY A 47 9.24 -2.59 -0.79
N ARG A 48 8.11 -1.92 -0.50
CA ARG A 48 8.05 -0.82 0.46
C ARG A 48 6.78 -0.87 1.30
N PRO A 49 6.78 -0.29 2.51
CA PRO A 49 5.56 -0.12 3.28
C PRO A 49 4.57 0.77 2.53
N ALA A 50 3.31 0.32 2.43
CA ALA A 50 2.27 1.08 1.73
C ALA A 50 0.90 0.92 2.39
N VAL A 51 0.04 1.92 2.21
CA VAL A 51 -1.36 1.90 2.64
C VAL A 51 -2.23 2.28 1.46
N LEU A 52 -3.14 1.40 1.08
CA LEU A 52 -4.26 1.74 0.21
C LEU A 52 -5.47 2.06 1.08
N TRP A 53 -6.09 3.21 0.85
CA TRP A 53 -7.31 3.64 1.51
C TRP A 53 -8.45 3.76 0.50
N PHE A 54 -9.47 2.94 0.66
CA PHE A 54 -10.64 2.88 -0.21
C PHE A 54 -11.76 3.74 0.36
N TRP A 55 -12.18 4.76 -0.38
CA TRP A 55 -13.11 5.78 0.10
C TRP A 55 -14.06 6.30 -0.97
N THR A 56 -15.17 6.89 -0.52
CA THR A 56 -16.09 7.63 -1.37
C THR A 56 -16.40 8.99 -0.74
N PRO A 57 -16.65 10.06 -1.54
CA PRO A 57 -16.84 11.40 -0.99
C PRO A 57 -18.14 11.59 -0.20
N TRP A 58 -19.13 10.72 -0.43
CA TRP A 58 -20.43 10.77 0.25
C TRP A 58 -20.48 9.91 1.53
N CYS A 59 -19.46 9.13 1.82
CA CYS A 59 -19.41 8.26 2.99
C CYS A 59 -19.15 9.05 4.29
N PRO A 60 -20.04 9.01 5.29
CA PRO A 60 -19.85 9.75 6.54
C PRO A 60 -18.59 9.34 7.30
N PHE A 61 -18.26 8.06 7.34
CA PHE A 61 -17.08 7.55 8.04
C PHE A 61 -15.79 7.91 7.31
N CYS A 62 -15.79 7.91 5.97
CA CYS A 62 -14.66 8.41 5.19
C CYS A 62 -14.39 9.90 5.45
N ASN A 63 -15.46 10.70 5.54
CA ASN A 63 -15.36 12.12 5.91
C ASN A 63 -14.81 12.30 7.33
N ALA A 64 -15.23 11.44 8.28
CA ALA A 64 -14.80 11.54 9.68
C ALA A 64 -13.31 11.17 9.85
N GLU A 65 -12.78 10.20 9.08
CA GLU A 65 -11.38 9.77 9.22
C GLU A 65 -10.41 10.50 8.29
N ALA A 66 -10.86 11.17 7.23
CA ALA A 66 -10.01 11.84 6.27
C ALA A 66 -8.98 12.81 6.86
N PRO A 67 -9.31 13.66 7.88
CA PRO A 67 -8.31 14.49 8.55
C PRO A 67 -7.19 13.68 9.21
N SER A 68 -7.53 12.56 9.84
CA SER A 68 -6.56 11.67 10.48
C SER A 68 -5.69 10.97 9.45
N VAL A 69 -6.27 10.53 8.33
CA VAL A 69 -5.52 9.93 7.22
C VAL A 69 -4.52 10.92 6.65
N SER A 70 -4.93 12.15 6.40
CA SER A 70 -4.05 13.23 5.94
C SER A 70 -2.87 13.47 6.89
N GLN A 71 -3.15 13.58 8.19
CA GLN A 71 -2.12 13.83 9.22
C GLN A 71 -1.15 12.65 9.37
N VAL A 72 -1.66 11.42 9.42
CA VAL A 72 -0.82 10.23 9.57
C VAL A 72 0.04 10.02 8.33
N ALA A 73 -0.49 10.24 7.13
CA ALA A 73 0.28 10.18 5.89
C ALA A 73 1.42 11.21 5.88
N ALA A 74 1.14 12.47 6.25
CA ALA A 74 2.14 13.53 6.32
C ALA A 74 3.25 13.25 7.34
N ALA A 75 2.90 12.62 8.48
CA ALA A 75 3.86 12.25 9.52
C ALA A 75 4.72 11.02 9.17
N ASN A 76 4.38 10.28 8.11
CA ASN A 76 5.05 9.04 7.72
C ASN A 76 5.47 9.04 6.23
N PRO A 77 6.37 9.95 5.80
CA PRO A 77 6.74 10.09 4.38
C PRO A 77 7.43 8.85 3.80
N GLN A 78 7.94 7.94 4.64
CA GLN A 78 8.54 6.67 4.23
C GLN A 78 7.52 5.57 3.93
N VAL A 79 6.22 5.79 4.24
CA VAL A 79 5.12 4.89 3.90
C VAL A 79 4.34 5.48 2.73
N SER A 80 4.15 4.69 1.68
CA SER A 80 3.42 5.13 0.49
C SER A 80 1.90 5.08 0.75
N PHE A 81 1.27 6.24 0.96
CA PHE A 81 -0.19 6.33 1.01
C PHE A 81 -0.78 6.50 -0.39
N VAL A 82 -1.86 5.78 -0.68
CA VAL A 82 -2.63 5.89 -1.92
C VAL A 82 -4.12 5.81 -1.59
N GLY A 83 -4.87 6.82 -1.96
CA GLY A 83 -6.33 6.79 -1.94
C GLY A 83 -6.87 6.09 -3.19
N VAL A 84 -7.94 5.33 -3.05
CA VAL A 84 -8.65 4.68 -4.17
C VAL A 84 -10.11 5.13 -4.10
N ALA A 85 -10.42 6.18 -4.84
CA ALA A 85 -11.73 6.82 -4.83
C ALA A 85 -12.67 6.18 -5.87
N ALA A 86 -13.87 5.81 -5.45
CA ALA A 86 -14.84 5.16 -6.32
C ALA A 86 -16.27 5.65 -6.07
N HIS A 87 -17.21 5.14 -6.89
CA HIS A 87 -18.66 5.28 -6.74
C HIS A 87 -19.14 6.74 -6.65
N SER A 88 -18.47 7.65 -7.38
CA SER A 88 -18.83 9.06 -7.49
C SER A 88 -18.26 9.67 -8.77
N ASP A 89 -18.69 10.88 -9.11
CA ASP A 89 -18.08 11.65 -10.19
C ASP A 89 -16.70 12.22 -9.78
N VAL A 90 -15.87 12.48 -10.78
CA VAL A 90 -14.49 12.95 -10.57
C VAL A 90 -14.44 14.29 -9.82
N GLY A 91 -15.40 15.18 -10.09
CA GLY A 91 -15.45 16.50 -9.43
C GLY A 91 -15.70 16.37 -7.93
N ALA A 92 -16.64 15.51 -7.52
CA ALA A 92 -16.91 15.24 -6.12
C ALA A 92 -15.71 14.58 -5.42
N MET A 93 -15.06 13.63 -6.08
CA MET A 93 -13.85 12.99 -5.55
C MET A 93 -12.69 13.98 -5.41
N GLN A 94 -12.46 14.86 -6.41
CA GLN A 94 -11.45 15.91 -6.33
C GLN A 94 -11.77 16.91 -5.21
N GLY A 95 -13.04 17.33 -5.08
CA GLY A 95 -13.47 18.21 -4.00
C GLY A 95 -13.23 17.62 -2.60
N PHE A 96 -13.33 16.31 -2.44
CA PHE A 96 -12.98 15.63 -1.19
C PHE A 96 -11.48 15.68 -0.91
N VAL A 97 -10.64 15.41 -1.92
CA VAL A 97 -9.17 15.51 -1.81
C VAL A 97 -8.76 16.92 -1.39
N ASP A 98 -9.31 17.94 -2.03
CA ASP A 98 -9.00 19.34 -1.75
C ASP A 98 -9.45 19.75 -0.33
N LYS A 99 -10.66 19.34 0.05
CA LYS A 99 -11.25 19.65 1.37
C LYS A 99 -10.39 19.13 2.53
N TYR A 100 -9.85 17.93 2.39
CA TYR A 100 -9.10 17.27 3.46
C TYR A 100 -7.58 17.30 3.29
N HIS A 101 -7.09 18.01 2.26
CA HIS A 101 -5.67 18.16 1.96
C HIS A 101 -4.95 16.80 1.86
N LEU A 102 -5.52 15.88 1.08
CA LEU A 102 -4.96 14.55 0.89
C LEU A 102 -3.75 14.60 -0.05
N ASN A 103 -2.59 15.01 0.49
CA ASN A 103 -1.35 15.27 -0.25
C ASN A 103 -0.58 13.98 -0.60
N PHE A 104 -1.30 12.97 -1.07
CA PHE A 104 -0.77 11.71 -1.61
C PHE A 104 -1.58 11.33 -2.85
N PRO A 105 -1.11 10.39 -3.70
CA PRO A 105 -1.86 9.97 -4.87
C PRO A 105 -3.26 9.47 -4.51
N ASN A 106 -4.29 10.02 -5.17
CA ASN A 106 -5.67 9.53 -5.07
C ASN A 106 -6.11 9.08 -6.46
N LEU A 107 -6.40 7.80 -6.60
CA LEU A 107 -6.76 7.17 -7.86
C LEU A 107 -8.22 7.41 -8.19
N ASN A 108 -8.49 7.66 -9.47
CA ASN A 108 -9.83 7.67 -10.02
C ASN A 108 -10.24 6.24 -10.37
N ASP A 109 -10.95 5.59 -9.48
CA ASP A 109 -11.52 4.25 -9.67
C ASP A 109 -13.04 4.34 -9.83
N ALA A 110 -13.53 5.30 -10.62
CA ALA A 110 -14.95 5.53 -10.80
C ALA A 110 -15.70 4.29 -11.31
N ASP A 111 -15.04 3.41 -12.08
CA ASP A 111 -15.57 2.13 -12.57
C ASP A 111 -15.48 0.99 -11.53
N GLY A 112 -14.79 1.19 -10.42
CA GLY A 112 -14.65 0.22 -9.33
C GLY A 112 -13.75 -0.97 -9.66
N SER A 113 -12.92 -0.89 -10.70
CA SER A 113 -12.06 -2.00 -11.14
C SER A 113 -10.97 -2.36 -10.14
N ILE A 114 -10.36 -1.35 -9.49
CA ILE A 114 -9.36 -1.57 -8.42
C ILE A 114 -10.06 -2.07 -7.16
N TRP A 115 -11.20 -1.52 -6.79
CA TRP A 115 -12.03 -2.03 -5.68
C TRP A 115 -12.37 -3.50 -5.85
N ALA A 116 -12.80 -3.91 -7.07
CA ALA A 116 -13.10 -5.30 -7.37
C ALA A 116 -11.88 -6.21 -7.23
N ARG A 117 -10.70 -5.75 -7.67
CA ARG A 117 -9.43 -6.48 -7.54
C ARG A 117 -9.06 -6.77 -6.09
N TYR A 118 -9.38 -5.85 -5.18
CA TYR A 118 -9.13 -5.98 -3.75
C TYR A 118 -10.29 -6.62 -2.98
N ASN A 119 -11.38 -6.99 -3.68
CA ASN A 119 -12.61 -7.51 -3.07
C ASN A 119 -13.13 -6.60 -1.95
N VAL A 120 -13.11 -5.28 -2.18
CA VAL A 120 -13.60 -4.30 -1.20
C VAL A 120 -15.12 -4.34 -1.17
N PRO A 121 -15.76 -4.85 -0.10
CA PRO A 121 -17.21 -4.97 -0.06
C PRO A 121 -17.90 -3.66 0.32
N TRP A 122 -17.18 -2.79 1.05
CA TRP A 122 -17.72 -1.56 1.63
C TRP A 122 -16.62 -0.57 2.00
N GLN A 123 -16.94 0.71 2.12
CA GLN A 123 -16.04 1.77 2.57
C GLN A 123 -16.37 2.23 4.00
N PRO A 124 -15.41 2.79 4.75
CA PRO A 124 -13.98 2.83 4.42
C PRO A 124 -13.31 1.46 4.55
N ALA A 125 -12.27 1.25 3.77
CA ALA A 125 -11.44 0.05 3.88
C ALA A 125 -9.97 0.40 3.67
N TYR A 126 -9.10 -0.44 4.21
CA TYR A 126 -7.65 -0.29 4.10
C TYR A 126 -6.98 -1.59 3.71
N VAL A 127 -5.90 -1.48 2.95
CA VAL A 127 -4.91 -2.54 2.81
C VAL A 127 -3.57 -1.99 3.27
N PHE A 128 -3.00 -2.62 4.28
CA PHE A 128 -1.69 -2.29 4.84
C PHE A 128 -0.65 -3.27 4.31
N TYR A 129 0.35 -2.80 3.59
CA TYR A 129 1.42 -3.60 3.02
C TYR A 129 2.73 -3.40 3.76
N ARG A 130 3.42 -4.50 4.10
CA ARG A 130 4.82 -4.48 4.52
C ARG A 130 5.73 -4.54 3.30
N ALA A 131 7.01 -4.21 3.51
CA ALA A 131 8.02 -4.26 2.45
C ALA A 131 8.23 -5.69 1.89
N ASP A 132 7.96 -6.72 2.67
CA ASP A 132 8.03 -8.12 2.25
C ASP A 132 6.87 -8.59 1.36
N GLY A 133 5.88 -7.69 1.11
CA GLY A 133 4.69 -7.98 0.31
C GLY A 133 3.53 -8.58 1.12
N SER A 134 3.73 -8.89 2.39
CA SER A 134 2.61 -9.30 3.25
C SER A 134 1.62 -8.15 3.46
N SER A 135 0.34 -8.48 3.57
CA SER A 135 -0.69 -7.46 3.70
C SER A 135 -1.78 -7.82 4.72
N THR A 136 -2.40 -6.78 5.26
CA THR A 136 -3.58 -6.89 6.13
C THR A 136 -4.70 -6.03 5.55
N PHE A 137 -5.86 -6.64 5.35
CA PHE A 137 -7.09 -5.94 4.95
C PHE A 137 -7.90 -5.58 6.19
N VAL A 138 -8.38 -4.34 6.26
CA VAL A 138 -9.25 -3.85 7.32
C VAL A 138 -10.45 -3.16 6.69
N ASN A 139 -11.65 -3.56 7.09
CA ASN A 139 -12.89 -2.95 6.62
C ASN A 139 -13.78 -2.61 7.82
N ASN A 140 -14.10 -1.35 8.00
CA ASN A 140 -14.93 -0.83 9.08
C ASN A 140 -16.20 -0.13 8.52
N PRO A 141 -17.20 -0.87 8.02
CA PRO A 141 -18.34 -0.27 7.36
C PRO A 141 -19.27 0.51 8.30
N THR A 142 -19.06 0.41 9.61
CA THR A 142 -19.94 0.99 10.64
C THR A 142 -19.24 2.04 11.52
N SER A 143 -17.95 2.31 11.28
CA SER A 143 -17.19 3.30 12.05
C SER A 143 -15.99 3.83 11.27
N ALA A 144 -15.58 5.05 11.60
CA ALA A 144 -14.28 5.58 11.17
C ALA A 144 -13.16 4.93 11.98
N MET A 145 -11.99 4.70 11.36
CA MET A 145 -10.79 4.25 12.05
C MET A 145 -10.25 5.38 12.94
N PRO A 146 -10.06 5.16 14.25
CA PRO A 146 -9.44 6.16 15.11
C PRO A 146 -8.02 6.50 14.66
N GLN A 147 -7.61 7.78 14.78
CA GLN A 147 -6.28 8.22 14.38
C GLN A 147 -5.15 7.41 15.04
N GLN A 148 -5.28 7.10 16.32
CA GLN A 148 -4.27 6.32 17.04
C GLN A 148 -4.14 4.90 16.46
N GLU A 149 -5.25 4.26 16.15
CA GLU A 149 -5.24 2.93 15.52
C GLU A 149 -4.57 2.98 14.14
N LEU A 150 -4.88 3.97 13.32
CA LEU A 150 -4.23 4.16 12.01
C LEU A 150 -2.72 4.36 12.18
N ALA A 151 -2.31 5.21 13.12
CA ALA A 151 -0.90 5.48 13.40
C ALA A 151 -0.15 4.23 13.87
N ASP A 152 -0.75 3.42 14.74
CA ASP A 152 -0.16 2.17 15.26
C ASP A 152 0.01 1.14 14.14
N ARG A 153 -1.00 1.00 13.26
CA ARG A 153 -0.95 0.11 12.08
C ARG A 153 0.15 0.53 11.11
N VAL A 154 0.27 1.84 10.86
CA VAL A 154 1.33 2.41 9.99
C VAL A 154 2.72 2.21 10.61
N ALA A 155 2.87 2.40 11.92
CA ALA A 155 4.12 2.13 12.62
C ALA A 155 4.56 0.66 12.50
N ALA A 156 3.61 -0.27 12.60
CA ALA A 156 3.87 -1.71 12.46
C ALA A 156 4.30 -2.16 11.05
N LEU A 157 4.14 -1.33 10.01
CA LEU A 157 4.62 -1.62 8.66
C LEU A 157 6.13 -1.43 8.50
N LYS A 158 6.76 -0.72 9.44
CA LYS A 158 8.17 -0.32 9.38
C LYS A 158 9.10 -1.28 10.15
N SER A 159 8.52 -2.25 10.85
CA SER A 159 9.24 -3.27 11.64
C SER A 159 9.64 -4.47 10.79
#